data_9d21624b13fea8243192b5444574e80e
#
_entry.id   9d21624b13fea8243192b5444574e80e
#
_cell.length_a   1.000
_cell.length_b   1.000
_cell.length_c   1.000
_cell.angle_alpha   90.00
_cell.angle_beta   90.00
_cell.angle_gamma   90.00
#
_symmetry.space_group_name_H-M   'P 1'
#
loop_
_entity.id
_entity.type
_entity.pdbx_description
1 polymer ?
#
loop_
_entity_poly.entity_id
_entity_poly.type
_entity_poly.pdbx_seq_one_letter_code
_entity_poly.pdbx_strand_id
1 'polypeptide(L)'
;MSDANVARSGGDLASALGESAIRPSEQSAAQSAGERIIYRASGGRRVAFSFIFLILLPFFVSLGPMLWSRISHGLWEGTVGLMVIAAGFAIVMFLVLVELLHSIRSRVELGNVAVRLTLPSGRGAQPMLRYHTHEIPYKDIAAIEMRREVYGGIWAPMMLKGARILTKSGEKIRLGYVNEANVDPAFPYVEIAERIANRAGVEIIDAGNVRRSFPKKMLGIVAGPRERHSIDEIQMRELNRKHARLMAMLVFGLVILVGFGIVGDMMQPT
;
A
#
# COMPACT_ATOMS: atom_id res chain seq x y z
N MET A 1 -55.80 -40.19 -46.59
CA MET A 1 -56.31 -38.85 -46.77
C MET A 1 -56.42 -38.29 -45.33
N SER A 2 -55.73 -37.34 -44.84
CA SER A 2 -54.91 -36.28 -45.40
C SER A 2 -53.93 -35.85 -44.29
N ASP A 3 -52.66 -35.97 -44.55
CA ASP A 3 -51.60 -35.34 -43.80
C ASP A 3 -51.26 -34.01 -44.48
N ALA A 4 -51.46 -32.90 -43.80
CA ALA A 4 -50.77 -31.64 -44.09
C ALA A 4 -51.31 -30.55 -43.17
N ASN A 5 -50.58 -30.23 -42.06
CA ASN A 5 -50.43 -28.88 -41.55
C ASN A 5 -49.75 -28.88 -40.14
N VAL A 6 -48.49 -29.18 -40.11
CA VAL A 6 -47.62 -28.85 -38.98
C VAL A 6 -46.25 -28.43 -39.53
N ALA A 7 -46.16 -27.26 -40.08
CA ALA A 7 -44.88 -26.64 -40.39
C ALA A 7 -45.08 -25.13 -40.71
N ARG A 8 -45.32 -24.30 -39.70
CA ARG A 8 -45.10 -22.81 -39.74
C ARG A 8 -45.38 -22.20 -38.38
N SER A 9 -44.48 -22.36 -37.46
CA SER A 9 -44.48 -21.58 -36.22
C SER A 9 -43.10 -21.60 -35.49
N GLY A 10 -42.02 -21.75 -36.25
CA GLY A 10 -40.67 -21.81 -35.67
C GLY A 10 -39.77 -20.65 -36.04
N GLY A 11 -40.24 -19.67 -36.80
CA GLY A 11 -39.41 -18.59 -37.36
C GLY A 11 -39.35 -17.28 -36.59
N ASP A 12 -40.32 -16.97 -35.75
CA ASP A 12 -40.45 -15.63 -35.17
C ASP A 12 -39.96 -15.48 -33.70
N LEU A 13 -39.57 -16.55 -33.06
CA LEU A 13 -39.04 -16.50 -31.69
C LEU A 13 -37.51 -16.29 -31.63
N ALA A 14 -36.80 -16.52 -32.73
CA ALA A 14 -35.32 -16.33 -32.76
C ALA A 14 -34.94 -14.87 -33.07
N SER A 15 -35.79 -14.07 -33.70
CA SER A 15 -35.52 -12.65 -33.98
C SER A 15 -35.89 -11.72 -32.80
N ALA A 16 -36.76 -12.17 -31.90
CA ALA A 16 -37.15 -11.37 -30.72
C ALA A 16 -36.18 -11.47 -29.54
N LEU A 17 -35.24 -12.45 -29.53
CA LEU A 17 -34.24 -12.65 -28.48
C LEU A 17 -32.88 -12.06 -28.81
N GLY A 18 -32.72 -11.46 -30.00
CA GLY A 18 -31.44 -10.90 -30.48
C GLY A 18 -31.19 -9.42 -30.12
N GLU A 19 -32.19 -8.69 -29.59
CA GLU A 19 -32.09 -7.22 -29.53
C GLU A 19 -32.14 -6.59 -28.13
N SER A 20 -31.99 -7.39 -27.06
CA SER A 20 -31.96 -6.88 -25.67
C SER A 20 -30.74 -7.26 -24.83
N ALA A 21 -29.69 -7.79 -25.44
CA ALA A 21 -28.44 -7.98 -24.74
C ALA A 21 -27.52 -6.74 -24.92
N ILE A 22 -28.02 -5.56 -24.53
CA ILE A 22 -27.13 -4.43 -24.24
C ILE A 22 -26.29 -4.87 -23.05
N ARG A 23 -25.01 -5.11 -23.32
CA ARG A 23 -24.03 -5.62 -22.34
C ARG A 23 -24.07 -4.73 -21.10
N PRO A 24 -24.35 -5.26 -19.90
CA PRO A 24 -24.41 -4.45 -18.69
C PRO A 24 -23.11 -3.69 -18.39
N SER A 25 -22.00 -4.07 -19.01
CA SER A 25 -20.69 -3.41 -18.93
C SER A 25 -20.61 -2.04 -19.61
N GLU A 26 -21.34 -1.81 -20.73
CA GLU A 26 -21.25 -0.56 -21.48
C GLU A 26 -22.12 0.56 -20.87
N GLN A 27 -23.26 0.23 -20.32
CA GLN A 27 -24.11 1.20 -19.60
C GLN A 27 -23.49 1.62 -18.26
N SER A 28 -22.86 0.70 -17.52
CA SER A 28 -22.14 1.01 -16.28
C SER A 28 -20.89 1.87 -16.54
N ALA A 29 -20.19 1.65 -17.65
CA ALA A 29 -19.06 2.46 -18.06
C ALA A 29 -19.46 3.87 -18.51
N ALA A 30 -20.57 4.01 -19.23
CA ALA A 30 -21.08 5.32 -19.68
C ALA A 30 -21.63 6.17 -18.51
N GLN A 31 -22.27 5.55 -17.51
CA GLN A 31 -22.74 6.26 -16.32
C GLN A 31 -21.62 6.70 -15.40
N SER A 32 -20.50 5.96 -15.33
CA SER A 32 -19.34 6.33 -14.52
C SER A 32 -18.47 7.43 -15.14
N ALA A 33 -18.61 7.71 -16.43
CA ALA A 33 -17.78 8.69 -17.15
C ALA A 33 -18.10 10.16 -16.78
N GLY A 34 -19.24 10.45 -16.16
CA GLY A 34 -19.67 11.81 -15.80
C GLY A 34 -19.55 12.17 -14.31
N GLU A 35 -19.31 11.21 -13.43
CA GLU A 35 -19.31 11.46 -11.99
C GLU A 35 -17.91 11.79 -11.47
N ARG A 36 -17.80 12.90 -10.73
CA ARG A 36 -16.57 13.26 -10.02
C ARG A 36 -16.41 12.36 -8.80
N ILE A 37 -15.41 11.50 -8.82
CA ILE A 37 -15.10 10.58 -7.74
C ILE A 37 -13.90 11.10 -6.94
N ILE A 38 -14.03 11.15 -5.62
CA ILE A 38 -12.97 11.63 -4.72
C ILE A 38 -12.62 10.53 -3.74
N TYR A 39 -11.37 10.06 -3.81
CA TYR A 39 -10.78 9.14 -2.85
C TYR A 39 -10.02 9.91 -1.78
N ARG A 40 -10.37 9.64 -0.52
CA ARG A 40 -9.71 10.17 0.68
C ARG A 40 -9.69 9.09 1.75
N ALA A 41 -8.74 9.14 2.65
CA ALA A 41 -8.78 8.30 3.84
C ALA A 41 -10.07 8.58 4.64
N SER A 42 -10.63 7.54 5.24
CA SER A 42 -11.86 7.63 6.02
C SER A 42 -11.72 8.63 7.18
N GLY A 43 -12.80 9.27 7.58
CA GLY A 43 -12.82 10.18 8.73
C GLY A 43 -12.42 9.48 10.01
N GLY A 44 -12.90 8.25 10.23
CA GLY A 44 -12.56 7.42 11.39
C GLY A 44 -11.07 7.13 11.48
N ARG A 45 -10.40 6.84 10.35
CA ARG A 45 -8.96 6.61 10.33
C ARG A 45 -8.17 7.88 10.73
N ARG A 46 -8.58 9.06 10.24
CA ARG A 46 -7.95 10.33 10.64
C ARG A 46 -8.10 10.59 12.14
N VAL A 47 -9.30 10.40 12.68
CA VAL A 47 -9.56 10.57 14.12
C VAL A 47 -8.74 9.57 14.93
N ALA A 48 -8.70 8.29 14.53
CA ALA A 48 -7.95 7.26 15.23
C ALA A 48 -6.45 7.58 15.29
N PHE A 49 -5.81 7.92 14.16
CA PHE A 49 -4.40 8.27 14.14
C PHE A 49 -4.09 9.58 14.86
N SER A 50 -4.99 10.58 14.82
CA SER A 50 -4.85 11.80 15.64
C SER A 50 -4.90 11.49 17.12
N PHE A 51 -5.82 10.65 17.54
CA PHE A 51 -5.98 10.24 18.92
C PHE A 51 -4.76 9.45 19.43
N ILE A 52 -4.30 8.47 18.66
CA ILE A 52 -3.07 7.71 18.97
C ILE A 52 -1.88 8.65 19.10
N PHE A 53 -1.71 9.58 18.16
CA PHE A 53 -0.62 10.55 18.18
C PHE A 53 -0.66 11.43 19.43
N LEU A 54 -1.84 11.96 19.78
CA LEU A 54 -2.02 12.81 20.96
C LEU A 54 -1.80 12.07 22.27
N ILE A 55 -2.20 10.79 22.36
CA ILE A 55 -1.94 9.97 23.56
C ILE A 55 -0.44 9.69 23.70
N LEU A 56 0.23 9.34 22.62
CA LEU A 56 1.65 8.98 22.66
C LEU A 56 2.58 10.19 22.84
N LEU A 57 2.13 11.38 22.44
CA LEU A 57 2.95 12.59 22.45
C LEU A 57 3.48 12.98 23.84
N PRO A 58 2.67 13.00 24.93
CA PRO A 58 3.18 13.30 26.26
C PRO A 58 4.26 12.33 26.74
N PHE A 59 4.08 11.03 26.47
CA PHE A 59 5.09 10.02 26.82
C PHE A 59 6.38 10.23 26.04
N PHE A 60 6.28 10.56 24.75
CA PHE A 60 7.46 10.88 23.94
C PHE A 60 8.20 12.12 24.45
N VAL A 61 7.47 13.19 24.75
CA VAL A 61 8.05 14.45 25.26
C VAL A 61 8.70 14.25 26.62
N SER A 62 8.15 13.41 27.50
CA SER A 62 8.71 13.12 28.82
C SER A 62 10.06 12.40 28.79
N LEU A 63 10.34 11.64 27.72
CA LEU A 63 11.63 10.94 27.57
C LEU A 63 12.82 11.89 27.47
N GLY A 64 12.63 13.07 26.88
CA GLY A 64 13.70 14.07 26.70
C GLY A 64 14.28 14.57 28.04
N PRO A 65 13.47 15.19 28.93
CA PRO A 65 13.90 15.59 30.26
C PRO A 65 14.44 14.44 31.11
N MET A 66 13.83 13.26 31.03
CA MET A 66 14.27 12.06 31.74
C MET A 66 15.67 11.63 31.32
N LEU A 67 15.95 11.56 30.01
CA LEU A 67 17.27 11.28 29.49
C LEU A 67 18.28 12.36 29.86
N TRP A 68 17.90 13.64 29.71
CA TRP A 68 18.76 14.76 30.07
C TRP A 68 19.18 14.72 31.53
N SER A 69 18.22 14.52 32.46
CA SER A 69 18.49 14.40 33.88
C SER A 69 19.47 13.29 34.20
N ARG A 70 19.30 12.10 33.60
CA ARG A 70 20.19 10.97 33.86
C ARG A 70 21.60 11.21 33.33
N ILE A 71 21.72 11.77 32.14
CA ILE A 71 23.02 12.08 31.53
C ILE A 71 23.75 13.17 32.33
N SER A 72 23.05 14.25 32.73
CA SER A 72 23.66 15.35 33.46
C SER A 72 24.14 14.98 34.85
N HIS A 73 23.53 13.96 35.49
CA HIS A 73 23.96 13.45 36.78
C HIS A 73 24.94 12.26 36.67
N GLY A 74 25.40 11.92 35.46
CA GLY A 74 26.34 10.83 35.23
C GLY A 74 25.81 9.44 35.51
N LEU A 75 24.49 9.26 35.56
CA LEU A 75 23.82 8.00 35.85
C LEU A 75 23.75 7.10 34.59
N TRP A 76 24.88 6.44 34.27
CA TRP A 76 24.97 5.63 33.05
C TRP A 76 24.26 4.26 33.17
N GLU A 77 24.10 3.74 34.39
CA GLU A 77 23.37 2.50 34.63
C GLU A 77 21.91 2.64 34.20
N GLY A 78 21.46 1.76 33.31
CA GLY A 78 20.13 1.79 32.73
C GLY A 78 19.86 2.92 31.71
N THR A 79 20.76 3.93 31.59
CA THR A 79 20.58 5.05 30.64
C THR A 79 20.69 4.59 29.20
N VAL A 80 21.57 3.63 28.91
CA VAL A 80 21.67 3.03 27.57
C VAL A 80 20.38 2.32 27.17
N GLY A 81 19.78 1.55 28.09
CA GLY A 81 18.48 0.92 27.86
C GLY A 81 17.37 1.96 27.60
N LEU A 82 17.35 3.06 28.37
CA LEU A 82 16.39 4.14 28.16
C LEU A 82 16.61 4.84 26.80
N MET A 83 17.85 5.01 26.34
CA MET A 83 18.15 5.56 25.01
C MET A 83 17.62 4.66 23.90
N VAL A 84 17.76 3.34 24.03
CA VAL A 84 17.23 2.37 23.04
C VAL A 84 15.70 2.44 23.02
N ILE A 85 15.05 2.51 24.18
CA ILE A 85 13.59 2.67 24.29
C ILE A 85 13.16 3.99 23.65
N ALA A 86 13.85 5.10 23.95
CA ALA A 86 13.53 6.42 23.41
C ALA A 86 13.69 6.43 21.87
N ALA A 87 14.74 5.81 21.35
CA ALA A 87 14.93 5.69 19.90
C ALA A 87 13.84 4.84 19.24
N GLY A 88 13.46 3.71 19.84
CA GLY A 88 12.34 2.89 19.39
C GLY A 88 11.02 3.66 19.39
N PHE A 89 10.76 4.40 20.47
CA PHE A 89 9.57 5.24 20.59
C PHE A 89 9.54 6.38 19.58
N ALA A 90 10.68 7.02 19.30
CA ALA A 90 10.82 8.04 18.27
C ALA A 90 10.46 7.48 16.87
N ILE A 91 10.89 6.25 16.57
CA ILE A 91 10.52 5.57 15.32
C ILE A 91 9.01 5.36 15.25
N VAL A 92 8.39 4.86 16.32
CA VAL A 92 6.93 4.65 16.37
C VAL A 92 6.19 5.97 16.18
N MET A 93 6.58 7.02 16.89
CA MET A 93 5.99 8.36 16.75
C MET A 93 6.13 8.91 15.33
N PHE A 94 7.28 8.72 14.71
CA PHE A 94 7.50 9.11 13.32
C PHE A 94 6.57 8.35 12.36
N LEU A 95 6.40 7.04 12.54
CA LEU A 95 5.51 6.24 11.69
C LEU A 95 4.05 6.66 11.86
N VAL A 96 3.60 6.91 13.10
CA VAL A 96 2.25 7.41 13.39
C VAL A 96 2.04 8.78 12.75
N LEU A 97 3.02 9.68 12.83
CA LEU A 97 2.97 11.00 12.20
C LEU A 97 2.88 10.90 10.68
N VAL A 98 3.67 10.03 10.06
CA VAL A 98 3.63 9.79 8.60
C VAL A 98 2.25 9.31 8.17
N GLU A 99 1.67 8.33 8.89
CA GLU A 99 0.35 7.80 8.59
C GLU A 99 -0.76 8.85 8.81
N LEU A 100 -0.65 9.66 9.86
CA LEU A 100 -1.56 10.77 10.10
C LEU A 100 -1.51 11.80 8.96
N LEU A 101 -0.32 12.23 8.56
CA LEU A 101 -0.15 13.16 7.43
C LEU A 101 -0.65 12.56 6.13
N HIS A 102 -0.41 11.26 5.91
CA HIS A 102 -0.93 10.54 4.75
C HIS A 102 -2.45 10.54 4.73
N SER A 103 -3.09 10.25 5.85
CA SER A 103 -4.55 10.24 5.95
C SER A 103 -5.21 11.62 5.78
N ILE A 104 -4.50 12.71 6.12
CA ILE A 104 -5.01 14.08 5.99
C ILE A 104 -4.77 14.65 4.59
N ARG A 105 -3.56 14.46 4.05
CA ARG A 105 -3.09 15.16 2.84
C ARG A 105 -3.31 14.39 1.55
N SER A 106 -3.33 13.05 1.60
CA SER A 106 -3.51 12.27 0.38
C SER A 106 -4.92 12.39 -0.17
N ARG A 107 -5.00 12.65 -1.46
CA ARG A 107 -6.28 12.81 -2.17
C ARG A 107 -6.11 12.43 -3.64
N VAL A 108 -7.07 11.67 -4.14
CA VAL A 108 -7.18 11.35 -5.57
C VAL A 108 -8.58 11.78 -6.03
N GLU A 109 -8.62 12.63 -7.04
CA GLU A 109 -9.86 13.13 -7.65
C GLU A 109 -9.91 12.68 -9.10
N LEU A 110 -10.91 11.92 -9.45
CA LEU A 110 -11.22 11.53 -10.80
C LEU A 110 -12.26 12.52 -11.36
N GLY A 111 -11.80 13.51 -12.11
CA GLY A 111 -12.66 14.46 -12.82
C GLY A 111 -13.16 13.89 -14.15
N ASN A 112 -13.85 14.70 -14.93
CA ASN A 112 -14.37 14.29 -16.25
C ASN A 112 -13.27 14.30 -17.31
N VAL A 113 -12.28 15.22 -17.22
CA VAL A 113 -11.27 15.46 -18.26
C VAL A 113 -9.88 15.07 -17.78
N ALA A 114 -9.65 15.15 -16.46
CA ALA A 114 -8.33 14.94 -15.86
C ALA A 114 -8.43 14.22 -14.52
N VAL A 115 -7.36 13.56 -14.13
CA VAL A 115 -7.15 13.05 -12.78
C VAL A 115 -6.25 14.00 -12.03
N ARG A 116 -6.63 14.36 -10.80
CA ARG A 116 -5.82 15.14 -9.87
C ARG A 116 -5.35 14.29 -8.72
N LEU A 117 -4.03 14.19 -8.56
CA LEU A 117 -3.38 13.34 -7.58
C LEU A 117 -2.62 14.22 -6.59
N THR A 118 -2.97 14.18 -5.32
CA THR A 118 -2.17 14.75 -4.24
C THR A 118 -1.63 13.61 -3.42
N LEU A 119 -0.39 13.22 -3.67
CA LEU A 119 0.25 12.03 -3.14
C LEU A 119 1.63 12.37 -2.55
N PRO A 120 2.13 11.55 -1.59
CA PRO A 120 3.47 11.73 -1.07
C PRO A 120 4.49 11.55 -2.19
N SER A 121 5.39 12.52 -2.31
CA SER A 121 6.39 12.53 -3.36
C SER A 121 7.67 11.87 -2.93
N GLY A 122 8.18 11.01 -3.77
CA GLY A 122 9.59 10.78 -3.84
C GLY A 122 10.13 9.52 -3.23
N ARG A 123 11.41 9.58 -2.95
CA ARG A 123 12.30 8.47 -2.59
C ARG A 123 12.98 8.82 -1.27
N GLY A 124 13.09 7.88 -0.34
CA GLY A 124 13.72 8.06 0.95
C GLY A 124 12.78 8.41 2.10
N ALA A 125 13.32 8.66 3.28
CA ALA A 125 12.55 8.95 4.50
C ALA A 125 11.90 10.35 4.48
N GLN A 126 12.61 11.37 4.04
CA GLN A 126 12.11 12.77 3.98
C GLN A 126 10.93 12.97 3.01
N PRO A 127 10.87 12.32 1.85
CA PRO A 127 9.77 12.48 0.89
C PRO A 127 8.42 12.01 1.39
N MET A 128 8.35 11.19 2.42
CA MET A 128 7.07 10.79 3.03
C MET A 128 6.30 11.98 3.61
N LEU A 129 6.97 13.07 3.90
CA LEU A 129 6.37 14.29 4.44
C LEU A 129 6.08 15.35 3.36
N ARG A 130 6.57 15.16 2.13
CA ARG A 130 6.33 16.06 1.00
C ARG A 130 5.21 15.52 0.11
N TYR A 131 4.28 16.37 -0.25
CA TYR A 131 3.16 16.06 -1.12
C TYR A 131 3.24 16.90 -2.37
N HIS A 132 3.10 16.26 -3.52
CA HIS A 132 2.98 16.92 -4.82
C HIS A 132 1.58 16.70 -5.37
N THR A 133 1.07 17.75 -6.02
CA THR A 133 -0.18 17.66 -6.75
C THR A 133 0.15 17.57 -8.23
N HIS A 134 -0.31 16.50 -8.87
CA HIS A 134 -0.26 16.32 -10.31
C HIS A 134 -1.67 16.40 -10.86
N GLU A 135 -1.85 17.15 -11.92
CA GLU A 135 -3.09 17.18 -12.70
C GLU A 135 -2.77 16.64 -14.10
N ILE A 136 -3.37 15.51 -14.44
CA ILE A 136 -3.03 14.76 -15.64
C ILE A 136 -4.32 14.61 -16.46
N PRO A 137 -4.41 15.25 -17.62
CA PRO A 137 -5.49 15.02 -18.56
C PRO A 137 -5.52 13.55 -19.01
N TYR A 138 -6.70 12.93 -19.08
CA TYR A 138 -6.80 11.53 -19.51
C TYR A 138 -6.20 11.29 -20.89
N LYS A 139 -6.31 12.26 -21.79
CA LYS A 139 -5.70 12.22 -23.13
C LYS A 139 -4.17 12.09 -23.12
N ASP A 140 -3.51 12.51 -22.05
CA ASP A 140 -2.05 12.51 -21.94
C ASP A 140 -1.53 11.23 -21.24
N ILE A 141 -2.43 10.36 -20.81
CA ILE A 141 -2.09 9.04 -20.25
C ILE A 141 -1.83 8.09 -21.42
N ALA A 142 -0.68 7.42 -21.39
CA ALA A 142 -0.32 6.42 -22.39
C ALA A 142 -0.74 5.01 -21.96
N ALA A 143 -0.53 4.66 -20.66
CA ALA A 143 -0.89 3.38 -20.10
C ALA A 143 -0.88 3.45 -18.56
N ILE A 144 -1.48 2.45 -17.92
CA ILE A 144 -1.36 2.21 -16.49
C ILE A 144 -0.50 0.96 -16.27
N GLU A 145 0.59 1.09 -15.53
CA GLU A 145 1.45 -0.02 -15.15
C GLU A 145 1.10 -0.50 -13.74
N MET A 146 0.61 -1.72 -13.62
CA MET A 146 0.46 -2.41 -12.34
C MET A 146 1.66 -3.30 -12.09
N ARG A 147 2.11 -3.38 -10.82
CA ARG A 147 3.23 -4.25 -10.47
C ARG A 147 3.22 -4.60 -9.00
N ARG A 148 3.84 -5.73 -8.69
CA ARG A 148 4.17 -6.13 -7.32
C ARG A 148 5.62 -5.84 -7.04
N GLU A 149 5.90 -5.07 -6.00
CA GLU A 149 7.26 -4.87 -5.51
C GLU A 149 7.51 -5.80 -4.32
N VAL A 150 8.50 -6.67 -4.48
CA VAL A 150 8.91 -7.60 -3.43
C VAL A 150 10.18 -7.07 -2.79
N TYR A 151 10.07 -6.67 -1.55
CA TYR A 151 11.21 -6.25 -0.74
C TYR A 151 11.73 -7.45 0.01
N GLY A 152 12.85 -8.01 -0.49
CA GLY A 152 13.62 -9.01 0.24
C GLY A 152 14.44 -8.31 1.33
N GLY A 153 14.18 -8.60 2.58
CA GLY A 153 14.97 -8.13 3.70
C GLY A 153 15.42 -9.30 4.58
N ILE A 154 16.33 -9.03 5.51
CA ILE A 154 16.79 -10.01 6.51
C ILE A 154 15.60 -10.45 7.39
N TRP A 155 14.62 -9.56 7.58
CA TRP A 155 13.54 -9.74 8.56
C TRP A 155 12.23 -10.29 7.97
N ALA A 156 11.84 -9.86 6.78
CA ALA A 156 10.62 -10.37 6.12
C ALA A 156 10.53 -9.88 4.68
N PRO A 157 10.08 -10.69 3.71
CA PRO A 157 9.68 -10.18 2.42
C PRO A 157 8.36 -9.39 2.58
N MET A 158 8.39 -8.11 2.23
CA MET A 158 7.17 -7.32 2.10
C MET A 158 6.74 -7.30 0.64
N MET A 159 5.51 -7.70 0.39
CA MET A 159 4.89 -7.63 -0.93
C MET A 159 4.00 -6.39 -0.99
N LEU A 160 4.36 -5.46 -1.86
CA LEU A 160 3.62 -4.24 -2.09
C LEU A 160 3.04 -4.25 -3.50
N LYS A 161 1.72 -4.27 -3.61
CA LYS A 161 1.02 -4.09 -4.88
C LYS A 161 0.80 -2.60 -5.12
N GLY A 162 1.14 -2.12 -6.32
CA GLY A 162 1.03 -0.70 -6.63
C GLY A 162 0.84 -0.43 -8.10
N ALA A 163 0.49 0.81 -8.41
CA ALA A 163 0.24 1.27 -9.75
C ALA A 163 1.00 2.55 -10.08
N ARG A 164 1.26 2.75 -11.37
CA ARG A 164 1.87 3.94 -11.96
C ARG A 164 1.11 4.37 -13.19
N ILE A 165 1.05 5.67 -13.38
CA ILE A 165 0.59 6.28 -14.63
C ILE A 165 1.81 6.49 -15.51
N LEU A 166 1.75 6.00 -16.73
CA LEU A 166 2.68 6.33 -17.79
C LEU A 166 2.06 7.40 -18.65
N THR A 167 2.70 8.55 -18.73
CA THR A 167 2.23 9.64 -19.60
C THR A 167 2.82 9.51 -21.01
N LYS A 168 2.19 10.11 -22.00
CA LYS A 168 2.70 10.17 -23.38
C LYS A 168 4.02 10.92 -23.49
N SER A 169 4.32 11.79 -22.53
CA SER A 169 5.62 12.47 -22.43
C SER A 169 6.74 11.57 -21.86
N GLY A 170 6.42 10.32 -21.47
CA GLY A 170 7.37 9.39 -20.87
C GLY A 170 7.56 9.55 -19.36
N GLU A 171 6.82 10.45 -18.71
CA GLU A 171 6.85 10.62 -17.26
C GLU A 171 6.16 9.42 -16.58
N LYS A 172 6.70 8.99 -15.44
CA LYS A 172 6.19 7.87 -14.64
C LYS A 172 5.73 8.38 -13.29
N ILE A 173 4.43 8.59 -13.14
CA ILE A 173 3.81 9.10 -11.91
C ILE A 173 3.32 7.92 -11.08
N ARG A 174 3.80 7.79 -9.85
CA ARG A 174 3.39 6.72 -8.94
C ARG A 174 2.08 7.10 -8.26
N LEU A 175 1.11 6.20 -8.28
CA LEU A 175 -0.10 6.32 -7.48
C LEU A 175 0.16 5.98 -6.02
N GLY A 176 0.83 4.88 -5.76
CA GLY A 176 1.15 4.39 -4.44
C GLY A 176 1.28 2.87 -4.40
N TYR A 177 1.50 2.35 -3.19
CA TYR A 177 1.62 0.92 -2.94
C TYR A 177 0.80 0.54 -1.72
N VAL A 178 0.18 -0.62 -1.80
CA VAL A 178 -0.55 -1.26 -0.70
C VAL A 178 0.13 -2.57 -0.37
N ASN A 179 0.29 -2.86 0.92
CA ASN A 179 0.72 -4.18 1.35
C ASN A 179 -0.39 -5.19 1.03
N GLU A 180 -0.06 -6.29 0.37
CA GLU A 180 -1.04 -7.33 0.04
C GLU A 180 -1.71 -7.95 1.27
N ALA A 181 -1.05 -7.92 2.42
CA ALA A 181 -1.62 -8.35 3.69
C ALA A 181 -2.62 -7.36 4.29
N ASN A 182 -2.74 -6.14 3.75
CA ASN A 182 -3.66 -5.13 4.27
C ASN A 182 -5.03 -5.27 3.62
N VAL A 183 -5.99 -5.75 4.40
CA VAL A 183 -7.38 -5.98 3.96
C VAL A 183 -8.15 -4.68 3.77
N ASP A 184 -7.83 -3.63 4.54
CA ASP A 184 -8.47 -2.31 4.45
C ASP A 184 -7.42 -1.21 4.23
N PRO A 185 -6.95 -1.02 2.99
CA PRO A 185 -5.98 0.02 2.69
C PRO A 185 -6.63 1.40 2.75
N ALA A 186 -5.90 2.39 3.27
CA ALA A 186 -6.33 3.80 3.28
C ALA A 186 -6.68 4.33 1.88
N PHE A 187 -6.02 3.79 0.86
CA PHE A 187 -6.24 4.08 -0.55
C PHE A 187 -6.19 2.78 -1.37
N PRO A 188 -7.28 2.41 -2.04
CA PRO A 188 -7.33 1.25 -2.93
C PRO A 188 -6.66 1.59 -4.28
N TYR A 189 -5.34 1.71 -4.31
CA TYR A 189 -4.59 2.16 -5.49
C TYR A 189 -4.82 1.31 -6.74
N VAL A 190 -5.13 0.03 -6.58
CA VAL A 190 -5.43 -0.87 -7.70
C VAL A 190 -6.76 -0.48 -8.34
N GLU A 191 -7.82 -0.33 -7.53
CA GLU A 191 -9.13 0.10 -8.02
C GLU A 191 -9.07 1.49 -8.66
N ILE A 192 -8.34 2.43 -8.02
CA ILE A 192 -8.12 3.77 -8.56
C ILE A 192 -7.45 3.69 -9.94
N ALA A 193 -6.42 2.84 -10.08
CA ALA A 193 -5.71 2.65 -11.33
C ALA A 193 -6.60 2.09 -12.43
N GLU A 194 -7.45 1.09 -12.12
CA GLU A 194 -8.43 0.52 -13.05
C GLU A 194 -9.44 1.57 -13.52
N ARG A 195 -9.95 2.38 -12.59
CA ARG A 195 -10.87 3.47 -12.95
C ARG A 195 -10.22 4.55 -13.81
N ILE A 196 -8.94 4.87 -13.54
CA ILE A 196 -8.18 5.81 -14.39
C ILE A 196 -8.00 5.22 -15.79
N ALA A 197 -7.61 3.95 -15.89
CA ALA A 197 -7.44 3.27 -17.17
C ALA A 197 -8.73 3.26 -18.00
N ASN A 198 -9.84 2.92 -17.36
CA ASN A 198 -11.16 2.91 -18.01
C ASN A 198 -11.58 4.30 -18.50
N ARG A 199 -11.34 5.37 -17.71
CA ARG A 199 -11.67 6.75 -18.14
C ARG A 199 -10.75 7.29 -19.22
N ALA A 200 -9.49 6.88 -19.19
CA ALA A 200 -8.52 7.27 -20.21
C ALA A 200 -8.61 6.42 -21.48
N GLY A 201 -9.33 5.30 -21.45
CA GLY A 201 -9.41 4.34 -22.56
C GLY A 201 -8.06 3.70 -22.87
N VAL A 202 -7.22 3.47 -21.85
CA VAL A 202 -5.87 2.94 -22.01
C VAL A 202 -5.71 1.55 -21.41
N GLU A 203 -4.70 0.81 -21.89
CA GLU A 203 -4.39 -0.53 -21.43
C GLU A 203 -3.74 -0.52 -20.05
N ILE A 204 -4.01 -1.58 -19.28
CA ILE A 204 -3.33 -1.89 -18.03
C ILE A 204 -2.22 -2.89 -18.30
N ILE A 205 -0.99 -2.46 -18.13
CA ILE A 205 0.21 -3.27 -18.34
C ILE A 205 0.58 -3.93 -17.00
N ASP A 206 0.58 -5.26 -16.94
CA ASP A 206 1.11 -5.98 -15.78
C ASP A 206 2.64 -6.11 -15.91
N ALA A 207 3.37 -5.37 -15.09
CA ALA A 207 4.82 -5.43 -15.02
C ALA A 207 5.35 -6.55 -14.10
N GLY A 208 4.47 -7.42 -13.61
CA GLY A 208 4.80 -8.58 -12.80
C GLY A 208 5.43 -8.27 -11.45
N ASN A 209 6.19 -9.24 -10.94
CA ASN A 209 6.85 -9.16 -9.64
C ASN A 209 8.26 -8.59 -9.78
N VAL A 210 8.53 -7.44 -9.16
CA VAL A 210 9.83 -6.75 -9.24
C VAL A 210 10.52 -6.79 -7.88
N ARG A 211 11.73 -7.36 -7.83
CA ARG A 211 12.55 -7.34 -6.61
C ARG A 211 13.07 -5.94 -6.32
N ARG A 212 12.97 -5.52 -5.06
CA ARG A 212 13.49 -4.22 -4.57
C ARG A 212 14.30 -4.41 -3.29
N SER A 213 15.27 -3.53 -3.08
CA SER A 213 16.03 -3.47 -1.85
C SER A 213 15.44 -2.40 -0.93
N PHE A 214 15.04 -2.80 0.29
CA PHE A 214 14.48 -1.87 1.28
C PHE A 214 15.49 -0.78 1.71
N PRO A 215 16.76 -1.10 2.05
CA PRO A 215 17.75 -0.08 2.39
C PRO A 215 17.96 0.95 1.28
N LYS A 216 18.04 0.51 0.02
CA LYS A 216 18.19 1.43 -1.12
C LYS A 216 16.97 2.32 -1.30
N LYS A 217 15.76 1.80 -1.01
CA LYS A 217 14.54 2.62 -1.05
C LYS A 217 14.57 3.71 0.02
N MET A 218 14.97 3.36 1.25
CA MET A 218 15.08 4.30 2.37
C MET A 218 16.12 5.40 2.10
N LEU A 219 17.26 5.04 1.49
CA LEU A 219 18.33 5.97 1.12
C LEU A 219 18.05 6.75 -0.18
N GLY A 220 16.92 6.51 -0.84
CA GLY A 220 16.58 7.19 -2.09
C GLY A 220 17.43 6.75 -3.30
N ILE A 221 18.20 5.67 -3.19
CA ILE A 221 19.07 5.16 -4.25
C ILE A 221 18.23 4.57 -5.38
N VAL A 222 18.56 4.95 -6.62
CA VAL A 222 17.89 4.43 -7.80
C VAL A 222 18.17 2.93 -7.95
N ALA A 223 17.12 2.16 -8.24
CA ALA A 223 17.25 0.73 -8.50
C ALA A 223 18.16 0.47 -9.71
N GLY A 224 19.16 -0.36 -9.50
CA GLY A 224 20.04 -0.79 -10.57
C GLY A 224 19.37 -1.75 -11.57
N PRO A 225 20.03 -2.08 -12.70
CA PRO A 225 19.47 -2.98 -13.72
C PRO A 225 19.04 -4.35 -13.15
N ARG A 226 19.81 -4.90 -12.22
CA ARG A 226 19.50 -6.20 -11.57
C ARG A 226 18.23 -6.20 -10.71
N GLU A 227 17.77 -5.03 -10.25
CA GLU A 227 16.54 -4.90 -9.45
C GLU A 227 15.28 -4.77 -10.32
N ARG A 228 15.43 -4.81 -11.64
CA ARG A 228 14.33 -4.76 -12.61
C ARG A 228 13.89 -6.16 -13.07
N HIS A 229 14.57 -7.22 -12.63
CA HIS A 229 14.20 -8.58 -13.02
C HIS A 229 12.88 -8.97 -12.35
N SER A 230 11.98 -9.51 -13.13
CA SER A 230 10.78 -10.17 -12.64
C SER A 230 11.19 -11.39 -11.80
N ILE A 231 10.56 -11.55 -10.65
CA ILE A 231 10.74 -12.73 -9.81
C ILE A 231 9.79 -13.81 -10.34
N ASP A 232 10.34 -14.99 -10.64
CA ASP A 232 9.55 -16.15 -11.00
C ASP A 232 8.75 -16.67 -9.79
N GLU A 233 7.63 -17.34 -10.04
CA GLU A 233 6.77 -17.91 -8.98
C GLU A 233 7.52 -18.91 -8.08
N ILE A 234 8.50 -19.62 -8.61
CA ILE A 234 9.35 -20.55 -7.84
C ILE A 234 10.16 -19.76 -6.81
N GLN A 235 10.79 -18.67 -7.22
CA GLN A 235 11.56 -17.80 -6.33
C GLN A 235 10.66 -17.12 -5.29
N MET A 236 9.41 -16.80 -5.64
CA MET A 236 8.43 -16.25 -4.72
C MET A 236 8.05 -17.26 -3.63
N ARG A 237 7.79 -18.52 -4.00
CA ARG A 237 7.51 -19.61 -3.04
C ARG A 237 8.69 -19.86 -2.10
N GLU A 238 9.91 -19.83 -2.62
CA GLU A 238 11.12 -19.97 -1.79
C GLU A 238 11.27 -18.80 -0.80
N LEU A 239 11.00 -17.57 -1.23
CA LEU A 239 11.03 -16.38 -0.40
C LEU A 239 9.99 -16.47 0.74
N ASN A 240 8.77 -16.89 0.43
CA ASN A 240 7.71 -17.09 1.42
C ASN A 240 8.06 -18.20 2.42
N ARG A 241 8.69 -19.30 1.96
CA ARG A 241 9.16 -20.37 2.85
C ARG A 241 10.26 -19.89 3.80
N LYS A 242 11.22 -19.09 3.30
CA LYS A 242 12.25 -18.46 4.13
C LYS A 242 11.64 -17.52 5.17
N HIS A 243 10.66 -16.72 4.77
CA HIS A 243 9.92 -15.84 5.67
C HIS A 243 9.19 -16.62 6.77
N ALA A 244 8.43 -17.65 6.41
CA ALA A 244 7.71 -18.48 7.37
C ALA A 244 8.65 -19.12 8.41
N ARG A 245 9.82 -19.63 7.96
CA ARG A 245 10.83 -20.18 8.87
C ARG A 245 11.40 -19.13 9.81
N LEU A 246 11.69 -17.94 9.30
CA LEU A 246 12.24 -16.84 10.10
C LEU A 246 11.24 -16.36 11.15
N MET A 247 9.97 -16.23 10.77
CA MET A 247 8.89 -15.90 11.71
C MET A 247 8.71 -16.98 12.78
N ALA A 248 8.74 -18.26 12.40
CA ALA A 248 8.70 -19.36 13.36
C ALA A 248 9.87 -19.31 14.34
N MET A 249 11.11 -19.03 13.86
CA MET A 249 12.28 -18.87 14.72
C MET A 249 12.15 -17.67 15.68
N LEU A 250 11.62 -16.54 15.20
CA LEU A 250 11.40 -15.35 16.06
C LEU A 250 10.37 -15.62 17.15
N VAL A 251 9.23 -16.23 16.80
CA VAL A 251 8.21 -16.61 17.76
C VAL A 251 8.76 -17.59 18.77
N PHE A 252 9.48 -18.62 18.32
CA PHE A 252 10.09 -19.61 19.20
C PHE A 252 11.14 -18.99 20.14
N GLY A 253 12.02 -18.11 19.59
CA GLY A 253 12.99 -17.37 20.39
C GLY A 253 12.33 -16.46 21.43
N LEU A 254 11.23 -15.80 21.09
CA LEU A 254 10.45 -14.97 22.02
C LEU A 254 9.84 -15.83 23.15
N VAL A 255 9.27 -16.98 22.83
CA VAL A 255 8.70 -17.92 23.81
C VAL A 255 9.78 -18.41 24.78
N ILE A 256 10.97 -18.76 24.26
CA ILE A 256 12.11 -19.15 25.06
C ILE A 256 12.55 -18.00 25.98
N LEU A 257 12.68 -16.79 25.45
CA LEU A 257 13.10 -15.61 26.23
C LEU A 257 12.13 -15.31 27.37
N VAL A 258 10.82 -15.36 27.08
CA VAL A 258 9.78 -15.18 28.11
C VAL A 258 9.83 -16.30 29.14
N GLY A 259 10.01 -17.55 28.72
CA GLY A 259 10.16 -18.69 29.61
C GLY A 259 11.36 -18.54 30.56
N PHE A 260 12.52 -18.15 30.04
CA PHE A 260 13.68 -17.87 30.89
C PHE A 260 13.46 -16.69 31.83
N GLY A 261 12.75 -15.65 31.41
CA GLY A 261 12.38 -14.52 32.26
C GLY A 261 11.52 -14.98 33.48
N ILE A 262 10.49 -15.79 33.24
CA ILE A 262 9.62 -16.32 34.29
C ILE A 262 10.39 -17.23 35.25
N VAL A 263 11.21 -18.14 34.73
CA VAL A 263 12.03 -19.04 35.57
C VAL A 263 13.06 -18.27 36.38
N GLY A 264 13.70 -17.25 35.78
CA GLY A 264 14.63 -16.37 36.48
C GLY A 264 13.98 -15.62 37.67
N ASP A 265 12.76 -15.13 37.45
CA ASP A 265 12.00 -14.43 38.50
C ASP A 265 11.58 -15.38 39.64
N MET A 266 11.24 -16.63 39.32
CA MET A 266 10.92 -17.66 40.31
C MET A 266 12.13 -18.14 41.12
N MET A 267 13.35 -17.95 40.60
CA MET A 267 14.60 -18.38 41.29
C MET A 267 15.23 -17.27 42.14
N GLN A 268 14.69 -16.04 42.13
CA GLN A 268 15.17 -14.98 43.02
C GLN A 268 14.73 -15.29 44.46
N PRO A 269 15.67 -15.45 45.43
CA PRO A 269 15.32 -15.62 46.81
C PRO A 269 14.67 -14.33 47.33
N THR A 270 13.49 -14.47 47.92
CA THR A 270 12.77 -13.41 48.62
C THR A 270 13.52 -12.94 49.87
#